data_4dc48c7d731a611745d147e5e429151e
#
_entry.id   4dc48c7d731a611745d147e5e429151e
#
_cell.length_a   1.000
_cell.length_b   1.000
_cell.length_c   1.000
_cell.angle_alpha   90.00
_cell.angle_beta   90.00
_cell.angle_gamma   90.00
#
_symmetry.space_group_name_H-M   'P 1'
#
loop_
_entity.id
_entity.type
_entity.pdbx_description
1 polymer ?
#
loop_
_entity_poly.entity_id
_entity_poly.type
_entity_poly.pdbx_seq_one_letter_code
_entity_poly.pdbx_strand_id
1 'polypeptide(L)'
;MHVSLVGSEMCIRDRPYSHFKELREKAPVYFHETGPEDSEPGFWVLTSYKDIEYVSKNQQIFSSQLAGGTSLTHGFEPPENDLLYRSTMDHMLSLDGMLHLNIRNPHMSFFNPKYVENLKKKVSLKVDQLLDDIAPLGKCNLVDSVSAELPLFTLCEMLGVPEADRPKIIEWMKLLEMAQLLAASQQMQNRGEEFSEEQQAHAPDPALIEAFNIMVQEMFDYGRSILMSRRKDPKEDLLSVIANLEVEGEKLPGEYLDGSWLLIIFAGNDTTRNSISGTMNLLSENPAQKELVMNNKDLLPNMVHESIRMVSPVIYMRRTTKEEVQIRDQILGPNEKVTLWYGAANRDPEIFENPDVYDITRENAKKHLAFGYGRHLCLGKHVANMQLEVVYQKIFERFPDMVQDGEMVLTPNNFVNAIQELPVKFTPK
;
A
#
# COMPACT_ATOMS: atom_id res chain seq x y z
N MET A 1 28.81 -8.97 6.96
CA MET A 1 27.53 -9.67 7.22
C MET A 1 26.59 -9.24 6.10
N HIS A 2 26.52 -10.05 5.02
CA HIS A 2 25.61 -9.74 3.92
C HIS A 2 24.17 -10.08 4.36
N VAL A 3 23.43 -9.07 4.76
CA VAL A 3 21.99 -9.20 4.95
C VAL A 3 21.35 -8.76 3.63
N SER A 4 20.98 -9.70 2.79
CA SER A 4 20.21 -9.41 1.58
C SER A 4 18.81 -8.98 2.03
N LEU A 5 18.52 -7.68 2.02
CA LEU A 5 17.18 -7.13 2.29
C LEU A 5 16.26 -7.21 1.07
N VAL A 6 16.80 -7.61 -0.08
CA VAL A 6 16.07 -7.76 -1.34
C VAL A 6 16.28 -9.19 -1.82
N GLY A 7 15.22 -9.99 -1.85
CA GLY A 7 15.18 -11.24 -2.60
C GLY A 7 15.55 -12.53 -1.87
N SER A 8 15.78 -12.56 -0.55
CA SER A 8 15.84 -13.83 0.14
C SER A 8 14.46 -14.23 0.67
N GLU A 9 14.01 -15.45 0.38
CA GLU A 9 12.78 -16.04 0.91
C GLU A 9 12.69 -15.94 2.45
N MET A 10 13.83 -15.92 3.14
CA MET A 10 13.93 -15.81 4.59
C MET A 10 13.47 -14.44 5.11
N CYS A 11 13.71 -13.33 4.38
CA CYS A 11 13.29 -11.98 4.80
C CYS A 11 11.79 -11.75 4.67
N ILE A 12 11.14 -12.48 3.78
CA ILE A 12 9.69 -12.36 3.51
C ILE A 12 8.89 -13.27 4.42
N ARG A 13 9.37 -14.51 4.68
CA ARG A 13 8.67 -15.50 5.51
C ARG A 13 8.65 -15.16 7.00
N ASP A 14 9.73 -14.62 7.55
CA ASP A 14 9.91 -14.53 9.01
C ASP A 14 9.62 -13.16 9.62
N ARG A 15 8.94 -12.26 8.88
CA ARG A 15 8.73 -10.88 9.29
C ARG A 15 10.06 -10.20 9.65
N PRO A 16 10.62 -9.28 8.87
CA PRO A 16 12.01 -8.78 8.98
C PRO A 16 12.25 -7.89 10.22
N TYR A 17 11.37 -7.91 11.19
CA TYR A 17 11.39 -7.02 12.34
C TYR A 17 12.60 -7.22 13.27
N SER A 18 13.09 -8.45 13.42
CA SER A 18 14.31 -8.72 14.16
C SER A 18 15.54 -8.10 13.50
N HIS A 19 15.63 -8.17 12.16
CA HIS A 19 16.70 -7.53 11.40
C HIS A 19 16.58 -5.99 11.45
N PHE A 20 15.38 -5.46 11.36
CA PHE A 20 15.16 -4.01 11.52
C PHE A 20 15.52 -3.52 12.92
N LYS A 21 15.27 -4.31 13.95
CA LYS A 21 15.73 -3.99 15.31
C LYS A 21 17.25 -3.92 15.37
N GLU A 22 17.93 -4.93 14.83
CA GLU A 22 19.40 -4.97 14.80
C GLU A 22 19.98 -3.79 13.99
N LEU A 23 19.44 -3.51 12.81
CA LEU A 23 19.86 -2.36 11.98
C LEU A 23 19.64 -1.03 12.72
N ARG A 24 18.49 -0.84 13.36
CA ARG A 24 18.19 0.39 14.10
C ARG A 24 19.15 0.61 15.27
N GLU A 25 19.56 -0.46 15.95
CA GLU A 25 20.50 -0.39 17.08
C GLU A 25 21.96 -0.17 16.65
N LYS A 26 22.39 -0.79 15.54
CA LYS A 26 23.80 -0.83 15.12
C LYS A 26 24.14 0.13 13.97
N ALA A 27 23.23 0.30 13.03
CA ALA A 27 23.40 1.07 11.81
C ALA A 27 22.06 1.64 11.32
N PRO A 28 21.46 2.61 12.04
CA PRO A 28 20.12 3.15 11.72
C PRO A 28 20.03 3.80 10.35
N VAL A 29 21.16 4.26 9.80
CA VAL A 29 21.37 4.70 8.41
C VAL A 29 22.36 3.74 7.79
N TYR A 30 21.85 2.75 7.05
CA TYR A 30 22.65 1.64 6.52
C TYR A 30 22.71 1.71 4.99
N PHE A 31 23.92 1.61 4.42
CA PHE A 31 24.07 1.45 2.97
C PHE A 31 24.03 -0.04 2.62
N HIS A 32 23.03 -0.41 1.82
CA HIS A 32 22.90 -1.74 1.28
C HIS A 32 23.58 -1.79 -0.08
N GLU A 33 24.73 -2.47 -0.13
CA GLU A 33 25.43 -2.73 -1.38
C GLU A 33 24.67 -3.78 -2.21
N THR A 34 24.46 -3.48 -3.47
CA THR A 34 23.96 -4.46 -4.44
C THR A 34 25.14 -5.25 -5.03
N GLY A 35 24.84 -6.33 -5.74
CA GLY A 35 25.90 -7.17 -6.32
C GLY A 35 26.73 -6.42 -7.37
N PRO A 36 27.95 -6.90 -7.68
CA PRO A 36 28.85 -6.27 -8.66
C PRO A 36 28.31 -6.26 -10.09
N GLU A 37 27.24 -7.02 -10.34
CA GLU A 37 26.54 -7.11 -11.64
C GLU A 37 25.40 -6.11 -11.77
N ASP A 38 25.03 -5.44 -10.67
CA ASP A 38 23.97 -4.42 -10.69
C ASP A 38 24.50 -3.10 -11.27
N SER A 39 23.68 -2.45 -12.09
CA SER A 39 24.01 -1.14 -12.70
C SER A 39 24.14 -0.01 -11.68
N GLU A 40 23.72 -0.24 -10.44
CA GLU A 40 23.76 0.74 -9.35
C GLU A 40 24.46 0.15 -8.13
N PRO A 41 25.26 0.97 -7.40
CA PRO A 41 26.07 0.48 -6.28
C PRO A 41 25.27 0.06 -5.06
N GLY A 42 24.02 0.50 -4.92
CA GLY A 42 23.20 0.20 -3.76
C GLY A 42 22.21 1.29 -3.39
N PHE A 43 21.71 1.24 -2.17
CA PHE A 43 20.76 2.20 -1.64
C PHE A 43 20.85 2.32 -0.10
N TRP A 44 20.43 3.46 0.42
CA TRP A 44 20.36 3.70 1.84
C TRP A 44 19.07 3.15 2.45
N VAL A 45 19.17 2.58 3.64
CA VAL A 45 18.08 2.00 4.43
C VAL A 45 17.93 2.79 5.72
N LEU A 46 16.78 3.40 5.93
CA LEU A 46 16.43 4.09 7.17
C LEU A 46 15.44 3.26 7.98
N THR A 47 15.78 2.98 9.23
CA THR A 47 14.96 2.17 10.14
C THR A 47 14.45 2.92 11.36
N SER A 48 14.99 4.11 11.65
CA SER A 48 14.56 4.94 12.78
C SER A 48 13.43 5.88 12.41
N TYR A 49 12.49 6.05 13.32
CA TYR A 49 11.33 6.93 13.14
C TYR A 49 11.73 8.38 12.82
N LYS A 50 12.66 8.95 13.60
CA LYS A 50 13.08 10.34 13.44
C LYS A 50 13.78 10.62 12.11
N ASP A 51 14.58 9.67 11.63
CA ASP A 51 15.28 9.81 10.35
C ASP A 51 14.28 9.75 9.17
N ILE A 52 13.31 8.86 9.24
CA ILE A 52 12.22 8.75 8.25
C ILE A 52 11.34 10.00 8.28
N GLU A 53 11.02 10.51 9.46
CA GLU A 53 10.29 11.78 9.62
C GLU A 53 11.08 12.95 9.02
N TYR A 54 12.39 13.04 9.28
CA TYR A 54 13.27 14.06 8.72
C TYR A 54 13.28 14.03 7.19
N VAL A 55 13.52 12.88 6.57
CA VAL A 55 13.53 12.72 5.12
C VAL A 55 12.16 13.08 4.52
N SER A 56 11.08 12.65 5.15
CA SER A 56 9.71 12.91 4.67
C SER A 56 9.30 14.39 4.74
N LYS A 57 9.92 15.18 5.64
CA LYS A 57 9.69 16.63 5.77
C LYS A 57 10.48 17.45 4.75
N ASN A 58 11.65 16.97 4.32
CA ASN A 58 12.63 17.74 3.57
C ASN A 58 12.64 17.41 2.07
N GLN A 59 11.51 17.61 1.39
CA GLN A 59 11.35 17.31 -0.04
C GLN A 59 12.25 18.15 -0.96
N GLN A 60 12.74 19.30 -0.49
CA GLN A 60 13.71 20.10 -1.22
C GLN A 60 15.04 19.35 -1.39
N ILE A 61 15.38 18.44 -0.46
CA ILE A 61 16.58 17.59 -0.50
C ILE A 61 16.25 16.18 -1.02
N PHE A 62 15.11 15.62 -0.59
CA PHE A 62 14.71 14.23 -0.88
C PHE A 62 13.53 14.18 -1.83
N SER A 63 13.82 13.88 -3.09
CA SER A 63 12.84 13.83 -4.17
C SER A 63 12.02 12.55 -4.18
N SER A 64 10.74 12.68 -4.50
CA SER A 64 9.87 11.55 -4.89
C SER A 64 9.90 11.29 -6.39
N GLN A 65 10.40 12.24 -7.19
CA GLN A 65 10.32 12.25 -8.65
C GLN A 65 11.57 11.72 -9.33
N LEU A 66 12.76 11.98 -8.74
CA LEU A 66 14.03 11.60 -9.36
C LEU A 66 14.24 10.08 -9.41
N ALA A 67 15.03 9.65 -10.39
CA ALA A 67 15.58 8.30 -10.54
C ALA A 67 14.55 7.16 -10.41
N GLY A 68 13.41 7.26 -11.10
CA GLY A 68 12.41 6.20 -11.15
C GLY A 68 11.37 6.22 -10.03
N GLY A 69 11.13 7.38 -9.39
CA GLY A 69 9.98 7.58 -8.50
C GLY A 69 10.14 7.01 -7.09
N THR A 70 9.06 6.49 -6.52
CA THR A 70 8.94 6.12 -5.10
C THR A 70 9.15 4.64 -4.81
N SER A 71 9.19 3.79 -5.82
CA SER A 71 9.47 2.34 -5.70
C SER A 71 10.97 2.07 -5.90
N LEU A 72 11.47 1.01 -5.28
CA LEU A 72 12.83 0.57 -5.51
C LEU A 72 12.85 -0.31 -6.76
N THR A 73 13.23 0.29 -7.87
CA THR A 73 13.50 -0.42 -9.13
C THR A 73 15.01 -0.53 -9.27
N HIS A 74 15.55 -1.71 -9.05
CA HIS A 74 16.98 -1.97 -9.13
C HIS A 74 17.25 -2.85 -10.35
N GLY A 75 18.15 -2.40 -11.23
CA GLY A 75 18.49 -3.16 -12.43
C GLY A 75 17.35 -3.33 -13.45
N PHE A 76 16.25 -2.60 -13.31
CA PHE A 76 15.14 -2.62 -14.26
C PHE A 76 15.22 -1.37 -15.16
N GLU A 77 15.52 -1.59 -16.42
CA GLU A 77 15.37 -0.60 -17.48
C GLU A 77 14.09 -0.90 -18.25
N PRO A 78 13.01 -0.16 -17.97
CA PRO A 78 11.76 -0.37 -18.72
C PRO A 78 11.94 0.03 -20.18
N PRO A 79 11.21 -0.60 -21.11
CA PRO A 79 11.16 -0.15 -22.50
C PRO A 79 10.77 1.33 -22.57
N GLU A 80 11.37 2.09 -23.50
CA GLU A 80 11.15 3.56 -23.66
C GLU A 80 9.67 3.97 -23.75
N ASN A 81 8.80 3.06 -24.20
CA ASN A 81 7.36 3.29 -24.40
C ASN A 81 6.46 2.47 -23.47
N ASP A 82 6.97 1.95 -22.36
CA ASP A 82 6.15 1.22 -21.39
C ASP A 82 5.13 2.16 -20.72
N LEU A 83 3.87 2.03 -21.12
CA LEU A 83 2.76 2.85 -20.63
C LEU A 83 2.57 2.70 -19.11
N LEU A 84 2.69 1.48 -18.59
CA LEU A 84 2.51 1.20 -17.17
C LEU A 84 3.60 1.90 -16.34
N TYR A 85 4.86 1.74 -16.74
CA TYR A 85 5.98 2.37 -16.05
C TYR A 85 5.91 3.90 -16.11
N ARG A 86 5.67 4.48 -17.29
CA ARG A 86 5.52 5.94 -17.43
C ARG A 86 4.43 6.48 -16.53
N SER A 87 3.28 5.81 -16.47
CA SER A 87 2.18 6.21 -15.61
C SER A 87 2.52 6.14 -14.11
N THR A 88 3.52 5.33 -13.70
CA THR A 88 4.01 5.37 -12.31
C THR A 88 4.84 6.62 -11.99
N MET A 89 5.31 7.33 -13.01
CA MET A 89 6.07 8.58 -12.84
C MET A 89 5.17 9.83 -12.86
N ASP A 90 4.02 9.74 -13.53
CA ASP A 90 3.14 10.87 -13.82
C ASP A 90 1.93 10.94 -12.87
N HIS A 91 2.12 10.60 -11.60
CA HIS A 91 1.07 10.73 -10.57
C HIS A 91 1.58 11.42 -9.30
N MET A 92 0.64 11.92 -8.48
CA MET A 92 0.97 12.75 -7.33
C MET A 92 1.94 12.11 -6.30
N LEU A 93 2.03 10.78 -6.25
CA LEU A 93 2.95 10.09 -5.34
C LEU A 93 4.41 10.24 -5.79
N SER A 94 4.64 10.30 -7.11
CA SER A 94 5.95 10.42 -7.76
C SER A 94 6.30 11.86 -8.19
N LEU A 95 5.54 12.87 -7.77
CA LEU A 95 5.76 14.27 -8.13
C LEU A 95 6.27 15.06 -6.94
N ASP A 96 7.02 16.13 -7.21
CA ASP A 96 7.55 17.07 -6.24
C ASP A 96 6.99 18.49 -6.41
N GLY A 97 7.29 19.37 -5.46
CA GLY A 97 7.12 20.81 -5.56
C GLY A 97 5.68 21.29 -5.73
N MET A 98 5.51 22.33 -6.57
CA MET A 98 4.20 22.96 -6.80
C MET A 98 3.27 22.09 -7.64
N LEU A 99 3.80 21.34 -8.61
CA LEU A 99 2.99 20.43 -9.42
C LEU A 99 2.30 19.38 -8.56
N HIS A 100 3.05 18.76 -7.61
CA HIS A 100 2.48 17.86 -6.61
C HIS A 100 1.33 18.52 -5.84
N LEU A 101 1.51 19.75 -5.33
CA LEU A 101 0.48 20.43 -4.55
C LEU A 101 -0.72 20.82 -5.40
N ASN A 102 -0.53 21.27 -6.64
CA ASN A 102 -1.58 21.65 -7.55
C ASN A 102 -2.48 20.45 -7.91
N ILE A 103 -1.90 19.26 -8.01
CA ILE A 103 -2.67 18.03 -8.22
C ILE A 103 -3.30 17.54 -6.90
N ARG A 104 -2.55 17.54 -5.80
CA ARG A 104 -3.00 16.98 -4.52
C ARG A 104 -4.15 17.75 -3.86
N ASN A 105 -4.08 19.09 -3.86
CA ASN A 105 -5.04 19.90 -3.10
C ASN A 105 -6.50 19.71 -3.57
N PRO A 106 -6.81 19.68 -4.87
CA PRO A 106 -8.17 19.36 -5.34
C PRO A 106 -8.64 17.97 -4.91
N HIS A 107 -7.76 16.96 -4.95
CA HIS A 107 -8.10 15.63 -4.44
C HIS A 107 -8.43 15.66 -2.94
N MET A 108 -7.64 16.39 -2.14
CA MET A 108 -7.92 16.54 -0.70
C MET A 108 -9.29 17.16 -0.42
N SER A 109 -9.70 18.14 -1.24
CA SER A 109 -11.00 18.82 -1.09
C SER A 109 -12.17 17.85 -1.32
N PHE A 110 -11.98 16.82 -2.14
CA PHE A 110 -12.99 15.78 -2.34
C PHE A 110 -13.24 14.97 -1.08
N PHE A 111 -12.21 14.63 -0.30
CA PHE A 111 -12.31 13.83 0.93
C PHE A 111 -12.77 14.65 2.15
N ASN A 112 -13.72 15.57 1.95
CA ASN A 112 -14.29 16.36 3.04
C ASN A 112 -15.14 15.49 4.00
N PRO A 113 -15.39 15.94 5.25
CA PRO A 113 -16.12 15.16 6.25
C PRO A 113 -17.52 14.73 5.81
N LYS A 114 -18.24 15.57 5.07
CA LYS A 114 -19.60 15.24 4.57
C LYS A 114 -19.54 14.09 3.57
N TYR A 115 -18.56 14.09 2.67
CA TYR A 115 -18.36 13.01 1.71
C TYR A 115 -18.04 11.71 2.40
N VAL A 116 -17.08 11.73 3.35
CA VAL A 116 -16.67 10.53 4.12
C VAL A 116 -17.84 9.97 4.91
N GLU A 117 -18.68 10.81 5.53
CA GLU A 117 -19.87 10.35 6.25
C GLU A 117 -20.91 9.69 5.33
N ASN A 118 -21.12 10.23 4.13
CA ASN A 118 -22.02 9.61 3.15
C ASN A 118 -21.44 8.27 2.64
N LEU A 119 -20.14 8.21 2.40
CA LEU A 119 -19.45 6.99 2.00
C LEU A 119 -19.54 5.93 3.11
N LYS A 120 -19.41 6.32 4.38
CA LYS A 120 -19.55 5.44 5.55
C LYS A 120 -20.89 4.71 5.57
N LYS A 121 -21.98 5.38 5.20
CA LYS A 121 -23.31 4.73 5.11
C LYS A 121 -23.33 3.61 4.07
N LYS A 122 -22.76 3.86 2.88
CA LYS A 122 -22.66 2.85 1.82
C LYS A 122 -21.74 1.69 2.22
N VAL A 123 -20.59 1.99 2.79
CA VAL A 123 -19.64 1.01 3.34
C VAL A 123 -20.32 0.16 4.40
N SER A 124 -21.09 0.76 5.32
CA SER A 124 -21.83 0.04 6.35
C SER A 124 -22.81 -0.97 5.77
N LEU A 125 -23.58 -0.59 4.74
CA LEU A 125 -24.51 -1.50 4.07
C LEU A 125 -23.77 -2.63 3.34
N LYS A 126 -22.64 -2.33 2.69
CA LYS A 126 -21.83 -3.36 2.02
C LYS A 126 -21.26 -4.35 3.04
N VAL A 127 -20.79 -3.89 4.20
CA VAL A 127 -20.31 -4.78 5.26
C VAL A 127 -21.44 -5.68 5.77
N ASP A 128 -22.65 -5.15 5.96
CA ASP A 128 -23.80 -5.98 6.34
C ASP A 128 -24.02 -7.10 5.33
N GLN A 129 -24.04 -6.78 4.03
CA GLN A 129 -24.19 -7.76 2.97
C GLN A 129 -23.09 -8.83 3.02
N LEU A 130 -21.80 -8.43 3.10
CA LEU A 130 -20.70 -9.38 3.15
C LEU A 130 -20.78 -10.30 4.38
N LEU A 131 -21.21 -9.77 5.52
CA LEU A 131 -21.40 -10.56 6.72
C LEU A 131 -22.65 -11.44 6.66
N ASP A 132 -23.70 -11.05 5.94
CA ASP A 132 -24.85 -11.90 5.65
C ASP A 132 -24.47 -13.11 4.80
N ASP A 133 -23.65 -12.88 3.77
CA ASP A 133 -23.19 -13.93 2.85
C ASP A 133 -22.39 -15.03 3.57
N ILE A 134 -21.58 -14.67 4.57
CA ILE A 134 -20.80 -15.65 5.35
C ILE A 134 -21.55 -16.23 6.57
N ALA A 135 -22.60 -15.58 7.05
CA ALA A 135 -23.29 -15.94 8.30
C ALA A 135 -23.66 -17.44 8.40
N PRO A 136 -24.20 -18.12 7.35
CA PRO A 136 -24.55 -19.52 7.41
C PRO A 136 -23.35 -20.48 7.35
N LEU A 137 -22.14 -20.00 6.99
CA LEU A 137 -21.01 -20.86 6.66
C LEU A 137 -20.23 -21.35 7.88
N GLY A 138 -20.18 -20.55 8.95
CA GLY A 138 -19.41 -20.85 10.18
C GLY A 138 -17.88 -20.76 10.02
N LYS A 139 -17.39 -20.73 8.78
CA LYS A 139 -15.98 -20.54 8.42
C LYS A 139 -15.87 -19.97 7.02
N CYS A 140 -14.81 -19.20 6.78
CA CYS A 140 -14.48 -18.70 5.43
C CYS A 140 -13.00 -18.29 5.36
N ASN A 141 -12.52 -18.01 4.13
CA ASN A 141 -11.33 -17.19 3.94
C ASN A 141 -11.73 -15.72 4.06
N LEU A 142 -11.30 -15.02 5.11
CA LEU A 142 -11.65 -13.63 5.37
C LEU A 142 -11.18 -12.69 4.26
N VAL A 143 -10.05 -13.03 3.61
CA VAL A 143 -9.51 -12.20 2.53
C VAL A 143 -10.51 -12.14 1.38
N ASP A 144 -10.94 -13.28 0.86
CA ASP A 144 -11.85 -13.33 -0.28
C ASP A 144 -13.26 -12.84 0.05
N SER A 145 -13.74 -13.21 1.26
CA SER A 145 -15.12 -12.95 1.63
C SER A 145 -15.40 -11.52 2.09
N VAL A 146 -14.39 -10.81 2.65
CA VAL A 146 -14.60 -9.49 3.24
C VAL A 146 -13.50 -8.51 2.88
N SER A 147 -12.23 -8.90 3.13
CA SER A 147 -11.12 -7.93 3.12
C SER A 147 -10.78 -7.41 1.73
N ALA A 148 -10.96 -8.19 0.67
CA ALA A 148 -10.75 -7.77 -0.71
C ALA A 148 -11.97 -7.03 -1.27
N GLU A 149 -13.18 -7.52 -0.96
CA GLU A 149 -14.43 -6.99 -1.50
C GLU A 149 -14.75 -5.57 -1.01
N LEU A 150 -14.51 -5.29 0.28
CA LEU A 150 -14.89 -4.01 0.87
C LEU A 150 -14.10 -2.82 0.34
N PRO A 151 -12.75 -2.86 0.26
CA PRO A 151 -11.97 -1.77 -0.30
C PRO A 151 -12.25 -1.54 -1.79
N LEU A 152 -12.44 -2.61 -2.54
CA LEU A 152 -12.82 -2.54 -3.95
C LEU A 152 -14.17 -1.85 -4.15
N PHE A 153 -15.19 -2.25 -3.38
CA PHE A 153 -16.50 -1.58 -3.40
C PHE A 153 -16.34 -0.10 -3.08
N THR A 154 -15.59 0.23 -2.03
CA THR A 154 -15.36 1.61 -1.60
C THR A 154 -14.66 2.43 -2.68
N LEU A 155 -13.65 1.85 -3.33
CA LEU A 155 -12.95 2.48 -4.45
C LEU A 155 -13.90 2.78 -5.61
N CYS A 156 -14.69 1.80 -6.05
CA CYS A 156 -15.65 1.97 -7.13
C CYS A 156 -16.71 3.05 -6.83
N GLU A 157 -17.18 3.11 -5.58
CA GLU A 157 -18.10 4.18 -5.12
C GLU A 157 -17.44 5.57 -5.18
N MET A 158 -16.16 5.68 -4.79
CA MET A 158 -15.42 6.93 -4.85
C MET A 158 -15.16 7.40 -6.28
N LEU A 159 -14.87 6.47 -7.17
CA LEU A 159 -14.59 6.74 -8.58
C LEU A 159 -15.88 6.98 -9.40
N GLY A 160 -17.03 6.59 -8.88
CA GLY A 160 -18.28 6.61 -9.65
C GLY A 160 -18.26 5.62 -10.81
N VAL A 161 -17.54 4.47 -10.65
CA VAL A 161 -17.50 3.39 -11.64
C VAL A 161 -18.85 2.68 -11.66
N PRO A 162 -19.48 2.49 -12.85
CA PRO A 162 -20.73 1.75 -12.96
C PRO A 162 -20.61 0.32 -12.41
N GLU A 163 -21.65 -0.17 -11.78
CA GLU A 163 -21.65 -1.50 -11.17
C GLU A 163 -21.29 -2.61 -12.17
N ALA A 164 -21.79 -2.49 -13.41
CA ALA A 164 -21.50 -3.44 -14.49
C ALA A 164 -20.00 -3.52 -14.87
N ASP A 165 -19.22 -2.47 -14.57
CA ASP A 165 -17.79 -2.39 -14.91
C ASP A 165 -16.88 -2.80 -13.76
N ARG A 166 -17.43 -2.96 -12.53
CA ARG A 166 -16.64 -3.34 -11.33
C ARG A 166 -15.86 -4.64 -11.48
N PRO A 167 -16.36 -5.70 -12.14
CA PRO A 167 -15.58 -6.90 -12.39
C PRO A 167 -14.26 -6.65 -13.13
N LYS A 168 -14.24 -5.70 -14.08
CA LYS A 168 -13.02 -5.32 -14.80
C LYS A 168 -11.97 -4.70 -13.88
N ILE A 169 -12.42 -3.89 -12.91
CA ILE A 169 -11.49 -3.31 -11.92
C ILE A 169 -10.79 -4.41 -11.13
N ILE A 170 -11.50 -5.48 -10.77
CA ILE A 170 -10.93 -6.65 -10.07
C ILE A 170 -9.85 -7.31 -10.94
N GLU A 171 -10.14 -7.52 -12.22
CA GLU A 171 -9.21 -8.13 -13.16
C GLU A 171 -7.94 -7.29 -13.32
N TRP A 172 -8.07 -5.97 -13.46
CA TRP A 172 -6.92 -5.07 -13.57
C TRP A 172 -6.10 -4.98 -12.28
N MET A 173 -6.72 -5.09 -11.12
CA MET A 173 -5.98 -5.15 -9.85
C MET A 173 -5.14 -6.43 -9.75
N LYS A 174 -5.70 -7.59 -10.13
CA LYS A 174 -4.93 -8.85 -10.22
C LYS A 174 -3.81 -8.74 -11.25
N LEU A 175 -4.05 -8.02 -12.35
CA LEU A 175 -3.04 -7.73 -13.35
C LEU A 175 -1.87 -6.93 -12.77
N LEU A 176 -2.14 -5.89 -11.98
CA LEU A 176 -1.10 -5.08 -11.34
C LEU A 176 -0.31 -5.86 -10.29
N GLU A 177 -0.94 -6.78 -9.56
CA GLU A 177 -0.23 -7.74 -8.69
C GLU A 177 0.71 -8.64 -9.51
N MET A 178 0.26 -9.13 -10.66
CA MET A 178 1.07 -9.96 -11.57
C MET A 178 2.24 -9.16 -12.17
N ALA A 179 2.06 -7.88 -12.48
CA ALA A 179 3.13 -7.00 -12.97
C ALA A 179 4.32 -6.95 -12.01
N GLN A 180 4.07 -6.89 -10.71
CA GLN A 180 5.13 -6.89 -9.71
C GLN A 180 5.90 -8.21 -9.68
N LEU A 181 5.21 -9.34 -9.84
CA LEU A 181 5.84 -10.67 -9.91
C LEU A 181 6.67 -10.81 -11.20
N LEU A 182 6.16 -10.33 -12.34
CA LEU A 182 6.89 -10.34 -13.61
C LEU A 182 8.15 -9.48 -13.54
N ALA A 183 8.06 -8.28 -12.98
CA ALA A 183 9.22 -7.40 -12.79
C ALA A 183 10.28 -8.06 -11.88
N ALA A 184 9.87 -8.72 -10.81
CA ALA A 184 10.78 -9.43 -9.91
C ALA A 184 11.48 -10.60 -10.62
N SER A 185 10.74 -11.42 -11.39
CA SER A 185 11.32 -12.55 -12.14
C SER A 185 12.27 -12.08 -13.25
N GLN A 186 11.97 -10.98 -13.92
CA GLN A 186 12.87 -10.42 -14.93
C GLN A 186 14.17 -9.88 -14.33
N GLN A 187 14.12 -9.29 -13.14
CA GLN A 187 15.33 -8.88 -12.40
C GLN A 187 16.22 -10.07 -12.05
N MET A 188 15.63 -11.18 -11.61
CA MET A 188 16.37 -12.43 -11.31
C MET A 188 17.02 -13.01 -12.57
N GLN A 189 16.33 -13.01 -13.72
CA GLN A 189 16.89 -13.45 -15.00
C GLN A 189 18.08 -12.61 -15.44
N ASN A 190 17.97 -11.29 -15.30
CA ASN A 190 19.03 -10.34 -15.67
C ASN A 190 20.30 -10.51 -14.81
N ARG A 191 20.16 -11.06 -13.59
CA ARG A 191 21.30 -11.35 -12.69
C ARG A 191 22.00 -12.67 -12.97
N GLY A 192 21.55 -13.45 -13.95
CA GLY A 192 22.12 -14.76 -14.26
C GLY A 192 21.91 -15.80 -13.13
N GLU A 193 20.98 -15.53 -12.20
CA GLU A 193 20.61 -16.49 -11.17
C GLU A 193 19.95 -17.71 -11.84
N GLU A 194 20.50 -18.90 -11.63
CA GLU A 194 19.88 -20.14 -12.08
C GLU A 194 18.57 -20.33 -11.32
N PHE A 195 17.47 -20.31 -12.04
CA PHE A 195 16.18 -20.66 -11.45
C PHE A 195 16.22 -22.11 -10.96
N SER A 196 15.70 -22.35 -9.76
CA SER A 196 15.34 -23.71 -9.34
C SER A 196 14.31 -24.28 -10.33
N GLU A 197 14.21 -25.61 -10.44
CA GLU A 197 13.22 -26.25 -11.33
C GLU A 197 11.80 -25.73 -11.06
N GLU A 198 11.48 -25.38 -9.83
CA GLU A 198 10.20 -24.80 -9.40
C GLU A 198 10.03 -23.34 -9.88
N GLN A 199 11.09 -22.55 -9.92
CA GLN A 199 11.10 -21.17 -10.42
C GLN A 199 11.11 -21.13 -11.97
N GLN A 200 11.77 -22.08 -12.64
CA GLN A 200 11.72 -22.22 -14.11
C GLN A 200 10.31 -22.58 -14.62
N ALA A 201 9.56 -23.35 -13.83
CA ALA A 201 8.15 -23.65 -14.15
C ALA A 201 7.24 -22.38 -14.05
N HIS A 202 7.72 -21.30 -13.44
CA HIS A 202 7.02 -20.02 -13.29
C HIS A 202 7.61 -18.90 -14.16
N ALA A 203 8.55 -19.23 -15.07
CA ALA A 203 9.01 -18.27 -16.07
C ALA A 203 7.81 -17.83 -16.93
N PRO A 204 7.57 -16.52 -17.11
CA PRO A 204 6.38 -16.06 -17.81
C PRO A 204 6.41 -16.51 -19.29
N ASP A 205 5.36 -17.23 -19.69
CA ASP A 205 5.11 -17.59 -21.08
C ASP A 205 5.01 -16.29 -21.91
N PRO A 206 5.66 -16.19 -23.08
CA PRO A 206 5.49 -15.06 -24.00
C PRO A 206 4.03 -14.72 -24.31
N ALA A 207 3.14 -15.71 -24.40
CA ALA A 207 1.71 -15.48 -24.56
C ALA A 207 1.07 -14.81 -23.34
N LEU A 208 1.57 -15.08 -22.14
CA LEU A 208 1.13 -14.43 -20.92
C LEU A 208 1.57 -12.95 -20.88
N ILE A 209 2.78 -12.65 -21.36
CA ILE A 209 3.28 -11.27 -21.47
C ILE A 209 2.46 -10.48 -22.49
N GLU A 210 2.12 -11.07 -23.62
CA GLU A 210 1.25 -10.42 -24.62
C GLU A 210 -0.15 -10.17 -24.07
N ALA A 211 -0.76 -11.16 -23.42
CA ALA A 211 -2.06 -11.01 -22.76
C ALA A 211 -2.01 -9.90 -21.67
N PHE A 212 -0.92 -9.84 -20.90
CA PHE A 212 -0.68 -8.78 -19.92
C PHE A 212 -0.67 -7.39 -20.58
N ASN A 213 0.08 -7.20 -21.66
CA ASN A 213 0.16 -5.91 -22.35
C ASN A 213 -1.19 -5.48 -22.93
N ILE A 214 -1.97 -6.42 -23.47
CA ILE A 214 -3.35 -6.16 -23.94
C ILE A 214 -4.22 -5.66 -22.78
N MET A 215 -4.20 -6.33 -21.64
CA MET A 215 -5.00 -5.95 -20.48
C MET A 215 -4.56 -4.59 -19.88
N VAL A 216 -3.26 -4.29 -19.88
CA VAL A 216 -2.74 -2.96 -19.50
C VAL A 216 -3.31 -1.89 -20.42
N GLN A 217 -3.29 -2.12 -21.72
CA GLN A 217 -3.85 -1.17 -22.70
C GLN A 217 -5.36 -0.96 -22.48
N GLU A 218 -6.12 -2.04 -22.29
CA GLU A 218 -7.57 -1.96 -22.01
C GLU A 218 -7.87 -1.18 -20.73
N MET A 219 -7.08 -1.37 -19.67
CA MET A 219 -7.21 -0.62 -18.41
C MET A 219 -7.04 0.89 -18.63
N PHE A 220 -6.02 1.30 -19.38
CA PHE A 220 -5.79 2.73 -19.65
C PHE A 220 -6.82 3.30 -20.62
N ASP A 221 -7.25 2.57 -21.65
CA ASP A 221 -8.28 3.02 -22.59
C ASP A 221 -9.62 3.23 -21.88
N TYR A 222 -9.98 2.35 -20.95
CA TYR A 222 -11.15 2.54 -20.10
C TYR A 222 -10.99 3.78 -19.21
N GLY A 223 -9.85 3.93 -18.54
CA GLY A 223 -9.55 5.10 -17.69
C GLY A 223 -9.67 6.41 -18.46
N ARG A 224 -9.06 6.48 -19.65
CA ARG A 224 -9.17 7.64 -20.53
C ARG A 224 -10.62 7.90 -20.96
N SER A 225 -11.36 6.86 -21.35
CA SER A 225 -12.75 6.98 -21.76
C SER A 225 -13.63 7.56 -20.64
N ILE A 226 -13.53 7.02 -19.43
CA ILE A 226 -14.35 7.48 -18.30
C ILE A 226 -13.95 8.90 -17.87
N LEU A 227 -12.65 9.24 -17.83
CA LEU A 227 -12.16 10.57 -17.52
C LEU A 227 -12.61 11.62 -18.57
N MET A 228 -12.56 11.26 -19.86
CA MET A 228 -13.06 12.15 -20.92
C MET A 228 -14.59 12.34 -20.84
N SER A 229 -15.33 11.31 -20.42
CA SER A 229 -16.78 11.47 -20.16
C SER A 229 -17.04 12.44 -19.01
N ARG A 230 -16.22 12.42 -17.95
CA ARG A 230 -16.33 13.35 -16.81
C ARG A 230 -15.92 14.79 -17.13
N ARG A 231 -15.08 15.01 -18.14
CA ARG A 231 -14.83 16.36 -18.68
C ARG A 231 -16.06 16.96 -19.33
N LYS A 232 -16.87 16.14 -20.01
CA LYS A 232 -18.08 16.57 -20.71
C LYS A 232 -19.28 16.69 -19.78
N ASP A 233 -19.42 15.76 -18.84
CA ASP A 233 -20.53 15.64 -17.90
C ASP A 233 -19.99 15.34 -16.49
N PRO A 234 -19.54 16.37 -15.72
CA PRO A 234 -19.03 16.21 -14.38
C PRO A 234 -20.07 15.65 -13.42
N LYS A 235 -19.65 14.74 -12.53
CA LYS A 235 -20.47 14.13 -11.47
C LYS A 235 -19.88 14.40 -10.09
N GLU A 236 -20.60 14.02 -9.04
CA GLU A 236 -20.08 14.09 -7.66
C GLU A 236 -19.18 12.89 -7.34
N ASP A 237 -18.11 12.70 -8.15
CA ASP A 237 -17.15 11.61 -7.99
C ASP A 237 -15.70 12.12 -8.13
N LEU A 238 -14.74 11.30 -7.67
CA LEU A 238 -13.33 11.64 -7.69
C LEU A 238 -12.80 11.76 -9.13
N LEU A 239 -13.30 10.95 -10.06
CA LEU A 239 -12.90 11.02 -11.46
C LEU A 239 -13.28 12.38 -12.10
N SER A 240 -14.38 12.98 -11.69
CA SER A 240 -14.75 14.33 -12.13
C SER A 240 -13.79 15.40 -11.64
N VAL A 241 -13.30 15.26 -10.41
CA VAL A 241 -12.25 16.16 -9.87
C VAL A 241 -10.97 16.01 -10.67
N ILE A 242 -10.50 14.80 -10.91
CA ILE A 242 -9.28 14.52 -11.67
C ILE A 242 -9.39 15.03 -13.11
N ALA A 243 -10.46 14.66 -13.80
CA ALA A 243 -10.66 15.00 -15.20
C ALA A 243 -10.73 16.51 -15.46
N ASN A 244 -11.24 17.27 -14.48
CA ASN A 244 -11.41 18.72 -14.60
C ASN A 244 -10.36 19.54 -13.87
N LEU A 245 -9.35 18.90 -13.31
CA LEU A 245 -8.24 19.57 -12.66
C LEU A 245 -7.48 20.46 -13.66
N GLU A 246 -7.15 21.66 -13.22
CA GLU A 246 -6.36 22.64 -13.97
C GLU A 246 -5.11 23.01 -13.19
N VAL A 247 -3.99 23.09 -13.91
CA VAL A 247 -2.73 23.59 -13.41
C VAL A 247 -2.30 24.77 -14.27
N GLU A 248 -2.11 25.93 -13.66
CA GLU A 248 -1.76 27.20 -14.35
C GLU A 248 -2.77 27.60 -15.44
N GLY A 249 -4.04 27.23 -15.27
CA GLY A 249 -5.13 27.53 -16.20
C GLY A 249 -5.33 26.56 -17.35
N GLU A 250 -4.49 25.52 -17.42
CA GLU A 250 -4.58 24.48 -18.42
C GLU A 250 -5.06 23.16 -17.79
N LYS A 251 -5.89 22.41 -18.53
CA LYS A 251 -6.30 21.06 -18.12
C LYS A 251 -5.09 20.14 -18.05
N LEU A 252 -5.08 19.22 -17.08
CA LEU A 252 -4.02 18.21 -16.98
C LEU A 252 -3.83 17.45 -18.30
N PRO A 253 -2.58 17.32 -18.78
CA PRO A 253 -2.23 16.46 -19.91
C PRO A 253 -2.63 14.99 -19.68
N GLY A 254 -2.74 14.24 -20.78
CA GLY A 254 -3.21 12.85 -20.76
C GLY A 254 -2.37 11.93 -19.89
N GLU A 255 -1.05 12.09 -19.87
CA GLU A 255 -0.12 11.32 -19.06
C GLU A 255 -0.41 11.43 -17.56
N TYR A 256 -0.73 12.61 -17.04
CA TYR A 256 -1.11 12.78 -15.64
C TYR A 256 -2.51 12.21 -15.32
N LEU A 257 -3.39 12.14 -16.31
CA LEU A 257 -4.67 11.45 -16.15
C LEU A 257 -4.47 9.94 -16.05
N ASP A 258 -3.62 9.38 -16.90
CA ASP A 258 -3.25 7.96 -16.87
C ASP A 258 -2.56 7.62 -15.54
N GLY A 259 -1.60 8.43 -15.11
CA GLY A 259 -0.93 8.25 -13.82
C GLY A 259 -1.90 8.36 -12.64
N SER A 260 -2.83 9.32 -12.65
CA SER A 260 -3.82 9.45 -11.59
C SER A 260 -4.79 8.27 -11.56
N TRP A 261 -5.20 7.76 -12.73
CA TRP A 261 -6.03 6.56 -12.85
C TRP A 261 -5.34 5.34 -12.25
N LEU A 262 -4.09 5.08 -12.68
CA LEU A 262 -3.27 3.97 -12.17
C LEU A 262 -3.10 4.05 -10.64
N LEU A 263 -2.69 5.23 -10.13
CA LEU A 263 -2.46 5.43 -8.70
C LEU A 263 -3.67 5.08 -7.86
N ILE A 264 -4.86 5.52 -8.27
CA ILE A 264 -6.06 5.34 -7.45
C ILE A 264 -6.50 3.88 -7.43
N ILE A 265 -6.44 3.19 -8.57
CA ILE A 265 -6.74 1.76 -8.63
C ILE A 265 -5.78 0.98 -7.73
N PHE A 266 -4.48 1.27 -7.83
CA PHE A 266 -3.45 0.57 -7.08
C PHE A 266 -3.50 0.86 -5.57
N ALA A 267 -3.60 2.14 -5.18
CA ALA A 267 -3.42 2.55 -3.78
C ALA A 267 -4.62 2.22 -2.88
N GLY A 268 -5.82 2.13 -3.44
CA GLY A 268 -7.07 2.11 -2.66
C GLY A 268 -7.47 0.74 -2.11
N ASN A 269 -6.92 -0.35 -2.63
CA ASN A 269 -7.39 -1.71 -2.34
C ASN A 269 -6.44 -2.48 -1.41
N ASP A 270 -5.25 -2.81 -1.85
CA ASP A 270 -4.37 -3.78 -1.20
C ASP A 270 -3.96 -3.38 0.21
N THR A 271 -3.71 -2.10 0.43
CA THR A 271 -3.32 -1.61 1.75
C THR A 271 -4.43 -1.77 2.78
N THR A 272 -5.69 -1.52 2.39
CA THR A 272 -6.85 -1.68 3.27
C THR A 272 -7.22 -3.16 3.44
N ARG A 273 -7.15 -3.98 2.38
CA ARG A 273 -7.31 -5.44 2.42
C ARG A 273 -6.37 -6.05 3.45
N ASN A 274 -5.07 -5.73 3.36
CA ASN A 274 -4.06 -6.25 4.27
C ASN A 274 -4.22 -5.70 5.71
N SER A 275 -4.69 -4.47 5.87
CA SER A 275 -4.99 -3.90 7.19
C SER A 275 -6.17 -4.61 7.85
N ILE A 276 -7.25 -4.92 7.13
CA ILE A 276 -8.39 -5.68 7.65
C ILE A 276 -7.92 -7.10 8.04
N SER A 277 -7.31 -7.83 7.13
CA SER A 277 -6.87 -9.20 7.41
C SER A 277 -5.84 -9.27 8.53
N GLY A 278 -4.84 -8.39 8.52
CA GLY A 278 -3.81 -8.33 9.55
C GLY A 278 -4.37 -7.95 10.93
N THR A 279 -5.41 -7.12 11.00
CA THR A 279 -6.10 -6.81 12.26
C THR A 279 -6.78 -8.04 12.84
N MET A 280 -7.44 -8.88 12.02
CA MET A 280 -8.06 -10.12 12.48
C MET A 280 -7.01 -11.10 13.03
N ASN A 281 -5.87 -11.23 12.35
CA ASN A 281 -4.75 -12.03 12.85
C ASN A 281 -4.27 -11.52 14.22
N LEU A 282 -4.01 -10.20 14.35
CA LEU A 282 -3.58 -9.59 15.62
C LEU A 282 -4.58 -9.82 16.76
N LEU A 283 -5.88 -9.66 16.50
CA LEU A 283 -6.94 -9.90 17.50
C LEU A 283 -7.05 -11.38 17.86
N SER A 284 -6.78 -12.29 16.93
CA SER A 284 -6.77 -13.73 17.17
C SER A 284 -5.59 -14.17 18.03
N GLU A 285 -4.40 -13.57 17.78
CA GLU A 285 -3.20 -13.79 18.58
C GLU A 285 -3.29 -13.13 19.98
N ASN A 286 -4.15 -12.10 20.14
CA ASN A 286 -4.27 -11.31 21.37
C ASN A 286 -5.73 -11.27 21.88
N PRO A 287 -6.28 -12.39 22.37
CA PRO A 287 -7.70 -12.47 22.76
C PRO A 287 -8.09 -11.51 23.87
N ALA A 288 -7.19 -11.18 24.80
CA ALA A 288 -7.45 -10.19 25.85
C ALA A 288 -7.67 -8.77 25.27
N GLN A 289 -6.93 -8.39 24.21
CA GLN A 289 -7.12 -7.11 23.53
C GLN A 289 -8.45 -7.08 22.75
N LYS A 290 -8.83 -8.21 22.14
CA LYS A 290 -10.13 -8.38 21.51
C LYS A 290 -11.28 -8.23 22.51
N GLU A 291 -11.20 -8.90 23.64
CA GLU A 291 -12.21 -8.81 24.72
C GLU A 291 -12.31 -7.35 25.23
N LEU A 292 -11.19 -6.68 25.39
CA LEU A 292 -11.14 -5.31 25.88
C LEU A 292 -11.89 -4.34 24.95
N VAL A 293 -11.68 -4.40 23.63
CA VAL A 293 -12.40 -3.53 22.67
C VAL A 293 -13.87 -3.91 22.55
N MET A 294 -14.22 -5.18 22.68
CA MET A 294 -15.63 -5.62 22.67
C MET A 294 -16.40 -5.11 23.89
N ASN A 295 -15.74 -5.03 25.05
CA ASN A 295 -16.32 -4.50 26.29
C ASN A 295 -16.28 -2.97 26.35
N ASN A 296 -15.39 -2.31 25.62
CA ASN A 296 -15.29 -0.85 25.55
C ASN A 296 -15.13 -0.39 24.10
N LYS A 297 -16.26 -0.09 23.46
CA LYS A 297 -16.30 0.33 22.04
C LYS A 297 -15.57 1.66 21.75
N ASP A 298 -15.34 2.48 22.76
CA ASP A 298 -14.59 3.74 22.62
C ASP A 298 -13.12 3.49 22.25
N LEU A 299 -12.61 2.29 22.48
CA LEU A 299 -11.27 1.87 22.08
C LEU A 299 -11.16 1.50 20.60
N LEU A 300 -12.26 1.35 19.87
CA LEU A 300 -12.26 0.92 18.47
C LEU A 300 -11.40 1.79 17.55
N PRO A 301 -11.48 3.13 17.58
CA PRO A 301 -10.61 3.96 16.75
C PRO A 301 -9.13 3.79 17.09
N ASN A 302 -8.79 3.63 18.38
CA ASN A 302 -7.41 3.43 18.79
C ASN A 302 -6.89 2.03 18.44
N MET A 303 -7.74 1.01 18.56
CA MET A 303 -7.47 -0.35 18.08
C MET A 303 -7.11 -0.33 16.57
N VAL A 304 -7.86 0.41 15.75
CA VAL A 304 -7.58 0.55 14.31
C VAL A 304 -6.19 1.16 14.09
N HIS A 305 -5.85 2.23 14.80
CA HIS A 305 -4.52 2.83 14.69
C HIS A 305 -3.39 1.89 15.12
N GLU A 306 -3.56 1.18 16.24
CA GLU A 306 -2.58 0.22 16.73
C GLU A 306 -2.43 -0.97 15.78
N SER A 307 -3.54 -1.46 15.22
CA SER A 307 -3.51 -2.51 14.20
C SER A 307 -2.74 -2.07 12.95
N ILE A 308 -3.02 -0.88 12.42
CA ILE A 308 -2.31 -0.33 11.26
C ILE A 308 -0.83 -0.12 11.57
N ARG A 309 -0.48 0.31 12.80
CA ARG A 309 0.91 0.40 13.24
C ARG A 309 1.62 -0.95 13.15
N MET A 310 0.99 -1.99 13.67
CA MET A 310 1.57 -3.35 13.72
C MET A 310 1.62 -4.02 12.34
N VAL A 311 0.58 -3.86 11.53
CA VAL A 311 0.51 -4.44 10.18
C VAL A 311 1.46 -3.74 9.23
N SER A 312 1.50 -2.39 9.24
CA SER A 312 2.32 -1.59 8.33
C SER A 312 2.21 -2.07 6.88
N PRO A 313 1.03 -1.95 6.23
CA PRO A 313 0.76 -2.64 4.97
C PRO A 313 1.71 -2.23 3.84
N VAL A 314 2.13 -0.96 3.77
CA VAL A 314 3.24 -0.53 2.90
C VAL A 314 4.55 -0.73 3.65
N ILE A 315 5.44 -1.54 3.08
CA ILE A 315 6.70 -1.91 3.70
C ILE A 315 7.66 -0.73 3.72
N TYR A 316 7.88 -0.09 2.57
CA TYR A 316 8.75 1.07 2.44
C TYR A 316 8.27 2.03 1.35
N MET A 317 8.82 3.23 1.36
CA MET A 317 8.83 4.16 0.24
C MET A 317 10.26 4.64 -0.01
N ARG A 318 10.55 5.05 -1.26
CA ARG A 318 11.86 5.56 -1.64
C ARG A 318 11.83 7.07 -1.82
N ARG A 319 13.00 7.67 -1.60
CA ARG A 319 13.35 9.03 -2.02
C ARG A 319 14.71 9.00 -2.73
N THR A 320 15.01 10.04 -3.46
CA THR A 320 16.33 10.24 -4.09
C THR A 320 16.88 11.58 -3.64
N THR A 321 18.13 11.63 -3.22
CA THR A 321 18.81 12.87 -2.80
C THR A 321 19.02 13.79 -4.00
N LYS A 322 18.78 15.09 -3.83
CA LYS A 322 19.05 16.12 -4.85
C LYS A 322 20.44 16.72 -4.71
N GLU A 323 21.00 16.67 -3.52
CA GLU A 323 22.28 17.24 -3.13
C GLU A 323 22.92 16.39 -2.03
N GLU A 324 24.17 16.66 -1.72
CA GLU A 324 24.84 16.03 -0.58
C GLU A 324 24.14 16.40 0.72
N VAL A 325 23.89 15.42 1.56
CA VAL A 325 23.20 15.60 2.83
C VAL A 325 23.75 14.65 3.90
N GLN A 326 23.90 15.16 5.09
CA GLN A 326 24.28 14.35 6.25
C GLN A 326 23.02 13.87 7.02
N ILE A 327 22.93 12.56 7.23
CA ILE A 327 21.96 11.95 8.14
C ILE A 327 22.76 11.20 9.21
N ARG A 328 22.68 11.65 10.46
CA ARG A 328 23.51 11.16 11.57
C ARG A 328 25.01 11.30 11.24
N ASP A 329 25.73 10.20 11.22
CA ASP A 329 27.16 10.08 10.91
C ASP A 329 27.46 9.73 9.44
N GLN A 330 26.42 9.54 8.63
CA GLN A 330 26.53 9.17 7.21
C GLN A 330 26.35 10.40 6.32
N ILE A 331 27.18 10.49 5.26
CA ILE A 331 27.07 11.49 4.21
C ILE A 331 26.53 10.80 2.96
N LEU A 332 25.38 11.22 2.53
CA LEU A 332 24.71 10.75 1.33
C LEU A 332 25.02 11.72 0.18
N GLY A 333 25.50 11.20 -0.94
CA GLY A 333 25.76 11.99 -2.15
C GLY A 333 24.47 12.36 -2.89
N PRO A 334 24.56 13.20 -3.95
CA PRO A 334 23.43 13.48 -4.82
C PRO A 334 23.05 12.26 -5.67
N ASN A 335 21.77 12.13 -6.00
CA ASN A 335 21.17 11.03 -6.76
C ASN A 335 21.23 9.65 -6.10
N GLU A 336 21.46 9.59 -4.80
CA GLU A 336 21.41 8.33 -4.06
C GLU A 336 19.99 7.98 -3.61
N LYS A 337 19.65 6.69 -3.69
CA LYS A 337 18.35 6.15 -3.27
C LYS A 337 18.31 5.98 -1.76
N VAL A 338 17.23 6.43 -1.13
CA VAL A 338 16.99 6.34 0.32
C VAL A 338 15.65 5.69 0.56
N THR A 339 15.64 4.54 1.20
CA THR A 339 14.42 3.78 1.52
C THR A 339 13.96 4.02 2.97
N LEU A 340 12.68 4.29 3.13
CA LEU A 340 12.00 4.66 4.37
C LEU A 340 11.16 3.47 4.84
N TRP A 341 11.70 2.67 5.76
CA TRP A 341 11.06 1.41 6.19
C TRP A 341 10.04 1.65 7.31
N TYR A 342 8.78 1.81 6.93
CA TYR A 342 7.70 2.17 7.86
C TYR A 342 7.46 1.14 8.95
N GLY A 343 7.51 -0.17 8.63
CA GLY A 343 7.37 -1.23 9.61
C GLY A 343 8.46 -1.21 10.69
N ALA A 344 9.68 -0.81 10.31
CA ALA A 344 10.78 -0.60 11.25
C ALA A 344 10.52 0.62 12.15
N ALA A 345 10.16 1.76 11.56
CA ALA A 345 9.85 2.99 12.31
C ALA A 345 8.67 2.81 13.27
N ASN A 346 7.66 2.06 12.86
CA ASN A 346 6.49 1.76 13.68
C ASN A 346 6.78 0.83 14.86
N ARG A 347 8.01 0.30 14.92
CA ARG A 347 8.55 -0.49 16.05
C ARG A 347 9.76 0.17 16.69
N ASP A 348 9.91 1.47 16.54
CA ASP A 348 10.98 2.22 17.17
C ASP A 348 10.68 2.46 18.67
N PRO A 349 11.52 1.91 19.61
CA PRO A 349 11.30 2.05 21.05
C PRO A 349 11.47 3.47 21.56
N GLU A 350 12.14 4.37 20.80
CA GLU A 350 12.21 5.79 21.15
C GLU A 350 10.85 6.49 21.05
N ILE A 351 9.92 5.92 20.28
CA ILE A 351 8.59 6.49 20.06
C ILE A 351 7.51 5.64 20.71
N PHE A 352 7.60 4.29 20.57
CA PHE A 352 6.60 3.37 21.05
C PHE A 352 7.18 2.48 22.14
N GLU A 353 6.75 2.66 23.37
CA GLU A 353 7.15 1.79 24.48
C GLU A 353 6.68 0.35 24.20
N ASN A 354 7.55 -0.67 24.46
CA ASN A 354 7.27 -2.07 24.12
C ASN A 354 6.69 -2.22 22.70
N PRO A 355 7.44 -1.83 21.64
CA PRO A 355 6.90 -1.58 20.31
C PRO A 355 6.36 -2.84 19.62
N ASP A 356 6.80 -4.02 20.03
CA ASP A 356 6.37 -5.32 19.46
C ASP A 356 5.10 -5.88 20.15
N VAL A 357 4.63 -5.23 21.23
CA VAL A 357 3.40 -5.60 21.91
C VAL A 357 2.21 -4.90 21.23
N TYR A 358 1.20 -5.70 20.86
CA TYR A 358 -0.09 -5.18 20.40
C TYR A 358 -0.91 -4.70 21.60
N ASP A 359 -1.07 -3.40 21.74
CA ASP A 359 -1.76 -2.75 22.85
C ASP A 359 -2.73 -1.68 22.33
N ILE A 360 -4.03 -2.03 22.33
CA ILE A 360 -5.08 -1.14 21.83
C ILE A 360 -5.34 0.08 22.73
N THR A 361 -4.71 0.14 23.89
CA THR A 361 -4.78 1.29 24.82
C THR A 361 -3.62 2.26 24.65
N ARG A 362 -2.66 1.95 23.77
CA ARG A 362 -1.48 2.75 23.50
C ARG A 362 -1.85 4.20 23.13
N GLU A 363 -1.52 5.16 23.98
CA GLU A 363 -1.92 6.56 23.82
C GLU A 363 -1.41 7.20 22.52
N ASN A 364 -0.24 6.79 22.05
CA ASN A 364 0.40 7.33 20.87
C ASN A 364 0.27 6.44 19.61
N ALA A 365 -0.64 5.46 19.60
CA ALA A 365 -0.85 4.55 18.45
C ALA A 365 -0.95 5.31 17.12
N LYS A 366 -1.71 6.42 17.09
CA LYS A 366 -1.92 7.26 15.89
C LYS A 366 -0.68 8.00 15.37
N LYS A 367 0.46 7.95 16.08
CA LYS A 367 1.73 8.50 15.59
C LYS A 367 2.45 7.60 14.59
N HIS A 368 1.92 6.41 14.31
CA HIS A 368 2.55 5.50 13.35
C HIS A 368 2.77 6.13 11.97
N LEU A 369 3.81 5.69 11.26
CA LEU A 369 4.17 6.15 9.92
C LEU A 369 3.61 5.28 8.80
N ALA A 370 2.70 4.35 9.08
CA ALA A 370 2.12 3.47 8.05
C ALA A 370 1.36 4.22 6.94
N PHE A 371 0.92 5.45 7.21
CA PHE A 371 0.36 6.36 6.21
C PHE A 371 1.39 7.31 5.59
N GLY A 372 2.68 7.10 5.83
CA GLY A 372 3.73 8.06 5.48
C GLY A 372 3.70 9.30 6.36
N TYR A 373 4.45 10.33 5.94
CA TYR A 373 4.58 11.59 6.68
C TYR A 373 4.79 12.78 5.72
N GLY A 374 4.54 14.02 6.20
CA GLY A 374 4.79 15.25 5.45
C GLY A 374 3.82 15.45 4.28
N ARG A 375 4.32 16.02 3.18
CA ARG A 375 3.48 16.38 2.03
C ARG A 375 2.87 15.17 1.31
N HIS A 376 3.52 14.02 1.37
CA HIS A 376 3.04 12.75 0.79
C HIS A 376 2.25 11.88 1.80
N LEU A 377 1.80 12.45 2.93
CA LEU A 377 0.91 11.74 3.86
C LEU A 377 -0.30 11.17 3.09
N CYS A 378 -0.64 9.91 3.36
CA CYS A 378 -1.71 9.20 2.65
C CYS A 378 -3.00 10.03 2.57
N LEU A 379 -3.50 10.20 1.35
CA LEU A 379 -4.72 10.96 1.08
C LEU A 379 -5.96 10.21 1.59
N GLY A 380 -5.97 8.89 1.43
CA GLY A 380 -7.08 8.00 1.80
C GLY A 380 -7.14 7.59 3.27
N LYS A 381 -6.26 8.12 4.15
CA LYS A 381 -6.17 7.65 5.55
C LYS A 381 -7.49 7.64 6.32
N HIS A 382 -8.35 8.65 6.09
CA HIS A 382 -9.65 8.74 6.77
C HIS A 382 -10.64 7.70 6.24
N VAL A 383 -10.57 7.38 4.96
CA VAL A 383 -11.39 6.34 4.34
C VAL A 383 -10.94 4.96 4.81
N ALA A 384 -9.62 4.70 4.86
CA ALA A 384 -9.08 3.44 5.38
C ALA A 384 -9.48 3.21 6.84
N ASN A 385 -9.27 4.19 7.73
CA ASN A 385 -9.67 4.10 9.13
C ASN A 385 -11.18 3.85 9.26
N MET A 386 -12.00 4.59 8.54
CA MET A 386 -13.46 4.44 8.54
C MET A 386 -13.88 3.02 8.12
N GLN A 387 -13.26 2.44 7.10
CA GLN A 387 -13.55 1.07 6.67
C GLN A 387 -13.22 0.05 7.76
N LEU A 388 -12.04 0.16 8.40
CA LEU A 388 -11.64 -0.73 9.48
C LEU A 388 -12.58 -0.58 10.70
N GLU A 389 -12.92 0.64 11.09
CA GLU A 389 -13.87 0.88 12.18
C GLU A 389 -15.23 0.24 11.90
N VAL A 390 -15.79 0.42 10.70
CA VAL A 390 -17.09 -0.12 10.34
C VAL A 390 -17.07 -1.66 10.30
N VAL A 391 -16.05 -2.25 9.67
CA VAL A 391 -16.00 -3.71 9.55
C VAL A 391 -15.83 -4.39 10.91
N TYR A 392 -14.93 -3.87 11.77
CA TYR A 392 -14.71 -4.47 13.08
C TYR A 392 -15.82 -4.22 14.06
N GLN A 393 -16.46 -3.05 14.04
CA GLN A 393 -17.68 -2.84 14.80
C GLN A 393 -18.71 -3.91 14.49
N LYS A 394 -18.99 -4.16 13.21
CA LYS A 394 -20.00 -5.14 12.77
C LYS A 394 -19.60 -6.60 13.01
N ILE A 395 -18.32 -6.93 12.83
CA ILE A 395 -17.80 -8.26 13.18
C ILE A 395 -18.02 -8.53 14.68
N PHE A 396 -17.66 -7.60 15.56
CA PHE A 396 -17.86 -7.77 17.01
C PHE A 396 -19.34 -7.87 17.41
N GLU A 397 -20.22 -7.16 16.71
CA GLU A 397 -21.67 -7.23 16.96
C GLU A 397 -22.29 -8.55 16.47
N ARG A 398 -21.80 -9.06 15.34
CA ARG A 398 -22.42 -10.24 14.69
C ARG A 398 -21.69 -11.54 15.00
N PHE A 399 -20.39 -11.54 15.03
CA PHE A 399 -19.53 -12.71 15.21
C PHE A 399 -18.45 -12.42 16.27
N PRO A 400 -18.86 -12.22 17.55
CA PRO A 400 -17.90 -11.89 18.62
C PRO A 400 -16.85 -12.98 18.84
N ASP A 401 -17.16 -14.21 18.47
CA ASP A 401 -16.30 -15.38 18.55
C ASP A 401 -15.42 -15.61 17.30
N MET A 402 -15.55 -14.80 16.24
CA MET A 402 -14.74 -14.95 15.03
C MET A 402 -13.25 -14.91 15.37
N VAL A 403 -12.51 -15.92 14.94
CA VAL A 403 -11.09 -16.10 15.22
C VAL A 403 -10.42 -16.80 14.03
N GLN A 404 -9.14 -16.58 13.85
CA GLN A 404 -8.33 -17.29 12.86
C GLN A 404 -8.36 -18.80 13.14
N ASP A 405 -8.52 -19.61 12.09
CA ASP A 405 -8.63 -21.07 12.13
C ASP A 405 -7.78 -21.73 11.04
N GLY A 406 -6.51 -21.50 11.08
CA GLY A 406 -5.53 -22.00 10.12
C GLY A 406 -4.35 -21.06 9.97
N GLU A 407 -3.40 -21.44 9.11
CA GLU A 407 -2.23 -20.63 8.82
C GLU A 407 -2.61 -19.45 7.91
N MET A 408 -2.06 -18.28 8.20
CA MET A 408 -2.14 -17.11 7.34
C MET A 408 -1.13 -17.27 6.19
N VAL A 409 -1.59 -17.20 4.95
CA VAL A 409 -0.72 -17.30 3.76
C VAL A 409 -0.36 -15.89 3.28
N LEU A 410 0.93 -15.65 3.13
CA LEU A 410 1.48 -14.40 2.60
C LEU A 410 1.96 -14.62 1.16
N THR A 411 1.69 -13.65 0.29
CA THR A 411 2.31 -13.59 -1.03
C THR A 411 3.68 -12.92 -0.91
N PRO A 412 4.75 -13.50 -1.45
CA PRO A 412 6.04 -12.82 -1.53
C PRO A 412 5.89 -11.48 -2.26
N ASN A 413 6.17 -10.39 -1.56
CA ASN A 413 6.07 -9.05 -2.11
C ASN A 413 7.03 -8.13 -1.34
N ASN A 414 7.82 -7.34 -2.05
CA ASN A 414 8.80 -6.44 -1.44
C ASN A 414 8.23 -5.05 -1.10
N PHE A 415 7.02 -4.71 -1.58
CA PHE A 415 6.44 -3.38 -1.43
C PHE A 415 5.27 -3.33 -0.44
N VAL A 416 4.41 -4.36 -0.43
CA VAL A 416 3.28 -4.48 0.49
C VAL A 416 3.30 -5.81 1.27
N ASN A 417 2.84 -5.79 2.51
CA ASN A 417 2.60 -7.00 3.29
C ASN A 417 1.32 -7.66 2.78
N ALA A 418 1.44 -8.48 1.73
CA ALA A 418 0.30 -9.06 1.03
C ALA A 418 -0.17 -10.35 1.70
N ILE A 419 -1.34 -10.29 2.35
CA ILE A 419 -2.02 -11.46 2.92
C ILE A 419 -2.93 -12.06 1.85
N GLN A 420 -2.62 -13.28 1.42
CA GLN A 420 -3.36 -14.01 0.39
C GLN A 420 -4.53 -14.79 0.98
N GLU A 421 -4.31 -15.47 2.12
CA GLU A 421 -5.36 -16.24 2.77
C GLU A 421 -5.32 -16.01 4.28
N LEU A 422 -6.51 -15.91 4.87
CA LEU A 422 -6.72 -15.87 6.31
C LEU A 422 -7.99 -16.68 6.65
N PRO A 423 -7.85 -18.00 6.89
CA PRO A 423 -8.96 -18.81 7.34
C PRO A 423 -9.48 -18.35 8.69
N VAL A 424 -10.79 -18.19 8.82
CA VAL A 424 -11.46 -17.84 10.07
C VAL A 424 -12.64 -18.76 10.34
N LYS A 425 -12.98 -18.94 11.63
CA LYS A 425 -14.17 -19.61 12.09
C LYS A 425 -14.98 -18.74 13.05
N PHE A 426 -16.27 -18.97 13.09
CA PHE A 426 -17.25 -18.29 13.95
C PHE A 426 -18.51 -19.13 14.08
N THR A 427 -19.37 -18.80 15.04
CA THR A 427 -20.68 -19.48 15.18
C THR A 427 -21.61 -19.05 14.05
N PRO A 428 -22.15 -19.98 13.22
CA PRO A 428 -23.12 -19.68 12.18
C PRO A 428 -24.38 -19.01 12.75
N LYS A 429 -24.99 -18.13 11.94
CA LYS A 429 -26.23 -17.43 12.31
C LYS A 429 -27.25 -17.48 11.20
#